data_98a55edea4d8ceeaf03bd6345d6f4240
#
_entry.id   98a55edea4d8ceeaf03bd6345d6f4240
#
_cell.length_a   1.000
_cell.length_b   1.000
_cell.length_c   1.000
_cell.angle_alpha   90.00
_cell.angle_beta   90.00
_cell.angle_gamma   90.00
#
_symmetry.space_group_name_H-M   'P 1'
#
loop_
_entity.id
_entity.type
_entity.pdbx_description
1 polymer ?
#
loop_
_entity_poly.entity_id
_entity_poly.type
_entity_poly.pdbx_seq_one_letter_code
_entity_poly.pdbx_strand_id
1 'polypeptide(L)'
;MNLSIRGAIPLLFATGLAQAAPVHQHGRAEAAVAVDDATLTLSFRAPLMDILGVERAPESEAESHHFQEQLDLVVAPLPAEAAGCTLQEEKVTDLAALFPAGDGHHHADDHDHDHDHDHDHDDHHHAHHQDLEATWTYQCDHIAELNAVTWPFLADFPSLTTEVILLLPSGQGARTLNSGDTRLPLE
;
A
#
# COMPACT_ATOMS: atom_id res chain seq x y z
N MET A 1 63.93 -27.51 12.85
CA MET A 1 62.78 -27.57 11.91
C MET A 1 61.73 -26.60 12.42
N ASN A 2 61.69 -25.40 11.88
CA ASN A 2 60.75 -24.34 12.32
C ASN A 2 59.58 -24.30 11.35
N LEU A 3 58.38 -24.65 11.82
CA LEU A 3 57.14 -24.67 11.07
C LEU A 3 56.42 -23.34 11.33
N SER A 4 56.44 -22.41 10.36
CA SER A 4 55.74 -21.15 10.44
C SER A 4 54.30 -21.33 9.91
N ILE A 5 53.31 -21.27 10.80
CA ILE A 5 51.90 -21.25 10.45
C ILE A 5 51.50 -19.81 10.09
N ARG A 6 51.19 -19.58 8.82
CA ARG A 6 50.61 -18.32 8.34
C ARG A 6 49.10 -18.39 8.47
N GLY A 7 48.56 -17.65 9.44
CA GLY A 7 47.10 -17.51 9.60
C GLY A 7 46.55 -16.62 8.49
N ALA A 8 45.60 -17.13 7.72
CA ALA A 8 44.78 -16.36 6.79
C ALA A 8 43.54 -15.81 7.55
N ILE A 9 43.40 -14.50 7.57
CA ILE A 9 42.24 -13.79 8.13
C ILE A 9 41.20 -13.74 7.04
N PRO A 10 39.97 -14.32 7.25
CA PRO A 10 38.89 -14.17 6.30
C PRO A 10 38.28 -12.74 6.40
N LEU A 11 38.34 -12.00 5.30
CA LEU A 11 37.69 -10.71 5.15
C LEU A 11 36.17 -10.92 4.97
N LEU A 12 35.40 -10.69 6.01
CA LEU A 12 33.93 -10.70 5.96
C LEU A 12 33.44 -9.44 5.22
N PHE A 13 32.97 -9.60 3.99
CA PHE A 13 32.21 -8.57 3.29
C PHE A 13 30.80 -8.53 3.86
N ALA A 14 30.50 -7.51 4.67
CA ALA A 14 29.14 -7.18 5.03
C ALA A 14 28.48 -6.49 3.82
N THR A 15 27.71 -7.24 3.04
CA THR A 15 26.81 -6.66 2.04
C THR A 15 25.64 -6.02 2.75
N GLY A 16 25.68 -4.71 2.94
CA GLY A 16 24.55 -3.93 3.37
C GLY A 16 23.46 -3.99 2.29
N LEU A 17 22.31 -4.60 2.61
CA LEU A 17 21.11 -4.49 1.81
C LEU A 17 20.62 -3.04 1.93
N ALA A 18 20.87 -2.24 0.89
CA ALA A 18 20.23 -0.96 0.74
C ALA A 18 18.71 -1.25 0.53
N GLN A 19 17.89 -1.01 1.53
CA GLN A 19 16.45 -0.97 1.37
C GLN A 19 16.15 0.34 0.62
N ALA A 20 15.85 0.23 -0.67
CA ALA A 20 15.24 1.33 -1.39
C ALA A 20 13.85 1.55 -0.78
N ALA A 21 13.57 2.76 -0.30
CA ALA A 21 12.21 3.14 0.04
C ALA A 21 11.32 2.93 -1.20
N PRO A 22 10.10 2.41 -1.05
CA PRO A 22 9.20 2.25 -2.18
C PRO A 22 8.98 3.63 -2.81
N VAL A 23 9.36 3.75 -4.08
CA VAL A 23 9.08 4.96 -4.86
C VAL A 23 7.64 4.84 -5.32
N HIS A 24 6.73 5.65 -4.74
CA HIS A 24 5.35 5.73 -5.19
C HIS A 24 5.32 6.16 -6.65
N GLN A 25 4.66 5.39 -7.47
CA GLN A 25 4.55 5.65 -8.89
C GLN A 25 3.07 5.81 -9.24
N HIS A 26 2.66 7.02 -9.62
CA HIS A 26 1.29 7.29 -10.04
C HIS A 26 0.86 6.35 -11.17
N GLY A 27 -0.40 5.94 -11.15
CA GLY A 27 -0.96 4.98 -12.09
C GLY A 27 -0.58 3.52 -11.78
N ARG A 28 0.07 3.26 -10.61
CA ARG A 28 0.46 1.91 -10.20
C ARG A 28 -0.05 1.60 -8.80
N ALA A 29 -0.74 0.47 -8.70
CA ALA A 29 -1.14 -0.13 -7.44
C ALA A 29 -0.40 -1.46 -7.21
N GLU A 30 -0.32 -1.86 -5.97
CA GLU A 30 0.21 -3.15 -5.54
C GLU A 30 -0.91 -3.94 -4.87
N ALA A 31 -0.96 -5.23 -5.11
CA ALA A 31 -1.88 -6.13 -4.45
C ALA A 31 -1.18 -7.44 -4.11
N ALA A 32 -1.75 -8.20 -3.16
CA ALA A 32 -1.32 -9.56 -2.91
C ALA A 32 -2.53 -10.47 -2.70
N VAL A 33 -2.35 -11.74 -3.10
CA VAL A 33 -3.26 -12.84 -2.85
C VAL A 33 -2.45 -13.90 -2.10
N ALA A 34 -2.77 -14.12 -0.84
CA ALA A 34 -2.10 -15.11 -0.01
C ALA A 34 -3.11 -16.16 0.47
N VAL A 35 -2.77 -17.44 0.29
CA VAL A 35 -3.54 -18.58 0.78
C VAL A 35 -2.73 -19.34 1.81
N ASP A 36 -3.29 -19.47 3.02
CA ASP A 36 -2.74 -20.25 4.12
C ASP A 36 -3.84 -21.17 4.68
N ASP A 37 -3.69 -22.48 4.46
CA ASP A 37 -4.72 -23.48 4.72
C ASP A 37 -6.06 -23.13 4.06
N ALA A 38 -7.11 -22.84 4.83
CA ALA A 38 -8.43 -22.43 4.37
C ALA A 38 -8.64 -20.91 4.42
N THR A 39 -7.60 -20.15 4.75
CA THR A 39 -7.66 -18.70 4.86
C THR A 39 -7.12 -18.03 3.59
N LEU A 40 -7.90 -17.13 3.03
CA LEU A 40 -7.49 -16.27 1.93
C LEU A 40 -7.33 -14.84 2.46
N THR A 41 -6.14 -14.28 2.31
CA THR A 41 -5.86 -12.86 2.60
C THR A 41 -5.59 -12.12 1.30
N LEU A 42 -6.32 -11.04 1.11
CA LEU A 42 -6.18 -10.12 -0.02
C LEU A 42 -5.71 -8.76 0.52
N SER A 43 -4.70 -8.18 -0.10
CA SER A 43 -4.26 -6.82 0.23
C SER A 43 -4.18 -5.97 -1.03
N PHE A 44 -4.39 -4.67 -0.86
CA PHE A 44 -4.30 -3.67 -1.92
C PHE A 44 -3.69 -2.40 -1.36
N ARG A 45 -2.85 -1.75 -2.18
CA ARG A 45 -2.23 -0.48 -1.88
C ARG A 45 -2.14 0.35 -3.15
N ALA A 46 -2.53 1.60 -3.08
CA ALA A 46 -2.45 2.53 -4.20
C ALA A 46 -2.11 3.94 -3.70
N PRO A 47 -1.37 4.74 -4.49
CA PRO A 47 -1.15 6.15 -4.19
C PRO A 47 -2.48 6.89 -4.04
N LEU A 48 -2.58 7.71 -3.02
CA LEU A 48 -3.81 8.44 -2.71
C LEU A 48 -4.23 9.38 -3.85
N MET A 49 -3.25 9.92 -4.58
CA MET A 49 -3.48 10.72 -5.79
C MET A 49 -4.29 9.96 -6.86
N ASP A 50 -4.10 8.65 -6.98
CA ASP A 50 -4.81 7.85 -8.00
C ASP A 50 -6.24 7.50 -7.57
N ILE A 51 -6.54 7.58 -6.27
CA ILE A 51 -7.86 7.31 -5.69
C ILE A 51 -8.66 8.61 -5.52
N LEU A 52 -8.07 9.64 -4.89
CA LEU A 52 -8.74 10.90 -4.56
C LEU A 52 -8.46 12.02 -5.57
N GLY A 53 -7.43 11.88 -6.42
CA GLY A 53 -6.94 12.93 -7.30
C GLY A 53 -6.09 13.99 -6.59
N VAL A 54 -5.86 13.86 -5.27
CA VAL A 54 -5.05 14.75 -4.43
C VAL A 54 -4.37 13.99 -3.30
N GLU A 55 -3.29 14.56 -2.75
CA GLU A 55 -2.56 14.02 -1.58
C GLU A 55 -2.57 15.05 -0.43
N ARG A 56 -3.70 15.67 -0.16
CA ARG A 56 -3.88 16.63 0.92
C ARG A 56 -5.19 16.41 1.66
N ALA A 57 -5.27 16.93 2.86
CA ALA A 57 -6.52 16.93 3.61
C ALA A 57 -7.63 17.72 2.88
N PRO A 58 -8.90 17.33 3.07
CA PRO A 58 -10.03 18.09 2.51
C PRO A 58 -10.10 19.49 3.11
N GLU A 59 -10.38 20.48 2.27
CA GLU A 59 -10.46 21.91 2.67
C GLU A 59 -11.88 22.35 3.01
N SER A 60 -12.86 21.49 2.78
CA SER A 60 -14.28 21.78 3.06
C SER A 60 -15.04 20.49 3.41
N GLU A 61 -16.22 20.66 4.03
CA GLU A 61 -17.12 19.55 4.30
C GLU A 61 -17.59 18.84 3.01
N ALA A 62 -17.82 19.60 1.95
CA ALA A 62 -18.21 19.04 0.65
C ALA A 62 -17.08 18.19 0.03
N GLU A 63 -15.84 18.64 0.16
CA GLU A 63 -14.67 17.89 -0.31
C GLU A 63 -14.43 16.64 0.56
N SER A 64 -14.60 16.74 1.88
CA SER A 64 -14.54 15.61 2.80
C SER A 64 -15.56 14.53 2.42
N HIS A 65 -16.80 14.93 2.11
CA HIS A 65 -17.83 14.01 1.65
C HIS A 65 -17.46 13.35 0.31
N HIS A 66 -16.93 14.12 -0.62
CA HIS A 66 -16.49 13.60 -1.91
C HIS A 66 -15.34 12.59 -1.75
N PHE A 67 -14.34 12.87 -0.89
CA PHE A 67 -13.25 11.93 -0.62
C PHE A 67 -13.76 10.64 0.01
N GLN A 68 -14.71 10.74 0.94
CA GLN A 68 -15.33 9.55 1.53
C GLN A 68 -16.06 8.72 0.47
N GLU A 69 -16.80 9.33 -0.45
CA GLU A 69 -17.45 8.63 -1.57
C GLU A 69 -16.44 7.88 -2.45
N GLN A 70 -15.26 8.47 -2.71
CA GLN A 70 -14.21 7.79 -3.48
C GLN A 70 -13.59 6.61 -2.71
N LEU A 71 -13.36 6.75 -1.41
CA LEU A 71 -12.87 5.66 -0.57
C LEU A 71 -13.88 4.51 -0.47
N ASP A 72 -15.17 4.80 -0.42
CA ASP A 72 -16.25 3.82 -0.34
C ASP A 72 -16.39 2.97 -1.62
N LEU A 73 -15.80 3.40 -2.74
CA LEU A 73 -15.70 2.57 -3.95
C LEU A 73 -14.77 1.36 -3.76
N VAL A 74 -13.80 1.44 -2.84
CA VAL A 74 -12.82 0.37 -2.59
C VAL A 74 -13.46 -0.73 -1.75
N VAL A 75 -14.29 -1.54 -2.40
CA VAL A 75 -15.02 -2.64 -1.79
C VAL A 75 -14.23 -3.95 -1.79
N ALA A 76 -14.65 -4.89 -0.94
CA ALA A 76 -14.03 -6.21 -0.83
C ALA A 76 -13.99 -6.96 -2.18
N PRO A 77 -12.83 -7.51 -2.59
CA PRO A 77 -12.73 -8.35 -3.77
C PRO A 77 -13.52 -9.63 -3.62
N LEU A 78 -13.93 -10.21 -4.76
CA LEU A 78 -14.79 -11.40 -4.81
C LEU A 78 -13.94 -12.62 -5.19
N PRO A 79 -13.66 -13.56 -4.26
CA PRO A 79 -13.14 -14.87 -4.59
C PRO A 79 -14.10 -15.67 -5.49
N ALA A 80 -13.57 -16.62 -6.28
CA ALA A 80 -14.41 -17.52 -7.06
C ALA A 80 -15.48 -18.19 -6.19
N GLU A 81 -16.73 -18.14 -6.61
CA GLU A 81 -17.89 -18.65 -5.84
C GLU A 81 -17.72 -20.12 -5.42
N ALA A 82 -17.10 -20.95 -6.30
CA ALA A 82 -16.84 -22.36 -6.01
C ALA A 82 -15.98 -22.60 -4.77
N ALA A 83 -15.14 -21.63 -4.39
CA ALA A 83 -14.32 -21.72 -3.20
C ALA A 83 -15.11 -21.56 -1.88
N GLY A 84 -16.37 -21.08 -1.93
CA GLY A 84 -17.23 -20.92 -0.76
C GLY A 84 -16.63 -20.03 0.31
N CYS A 85 -16.03 -18.89 -0.08
CA CYS A 85 -15.35 -17.99 0.83
C CYS A 85 -16.31 -17.01 1.50
N THR A 86 -16.16 -16.85 2.82
CA THR A 86 -16.91 -15.88 3.63
C THR A 86 -15.93 -14.84 4.18
N LEU A 87 -16.23 -13.55 3.98
CA LEU A 87 -15.46 -12.43 4.52
C LEU A 87 -15.54 -12.46 6.05
N GLN A 88 -14.38 -12.44 6.70
CA GLN A 88 -14.24 -12.43 8.17
C GLN A 88 -13.79 -11.08 8.69
N GLU A 89 -12.88 -10.43 7.99
CA GLU A 89 -12.30 -9.15 8.41
C GLU A 89 -12.07 -8.27 7.18
N GLU A 90 -12.38 -7.00 7.33
CA GLU A 90 -12.11 -5.94 6.37
C GLU A 90 -11.44 -4.78 7.09
N LYS A 91 -10.33 -4.32 6.53
CA LYS A 91 -9.61 -3.12 6.97
C LYS A 91 -9.32 -2.29 5.75
N VAL A 92 -9.91 -1.13 5.65
CA VAL A 92 -9.64 -0.11 4.63
C VAL A 92 -9.24 1.15 5.37
N THR A 93 -8.16 1.80 4.95
CA THR A 93 -7.73 3.07 5.53
C THR A 93 -8.84 4.11 5.37
N ASP A 94 -9.32 4.65 6.47
CA ASP A 94 -10.37 5.68 6.47
C ASP A 94 -9.79 7.09 6.31
N LEU A 95 -10.66 8.06 6.04
CA LEU A 95 -10.27 9.45 5.82
C LEU A 95 -9.57 10.08 7.04
N ALA A 96 -9.96 9.68 8.27
CA ALA A 96 -9.37 10.21 9.50
C ALA A 96 -7.97 9.65 9.74
N ALA A 97 -7.71 8.40 9.33
CA ALA A 97 -6.38 7.80 9.37
C ALA A 97 -5.45 8.37 8.30
N LEU A 98 -5.99 8.70 7.12
CA LEU A 98 -5.24 9.35 6.04
C LEU A 98 -4.85 10.80 6.43
N PHE A 99 -5.76 11.52 7.06
CA PHE A 99 -5.57 12.92 7.43
C PHE A 99 -5.88 13.11 8.92
N PRO A 100 -5.02 12.65 9.82
CA PRO A 100 -5.21 12.86 11.24
C PRO A 100 -5.27 14.35 11.52
N ALA A 101 -6.27 14.78 12.31
CA ALA A 101 -6.37 16.17 12.73
C ALA A 101 -5.07 16.54 13.43
N GLY A 102 -4.23 17.31 12.75
CA GLY A 102 -2.98 17.81 13.32
C GLY A 102 -3.30 18.59 14.58
N ASP A 103 -2.51 18.40 15.63
CA ASP A 103 -2.48 19.34 16.74
C ASP A 103 -2.12 20.69 16.13
N GLY A 104 -3.15 21.52 15.92
CA GLY A 104 -2.99 22.86 15.37
C GLY A 104 -2.12 23.69 16.31
N HIS A 105 -0.83 23.63 16.09
CA HIS A 105 0.07 24.64 16.66
C HIS A 105 -0.23 25.95 15.95
N HIS A 106 -1.32 26.61 16.41
CA HIS A 106 -1.47 28.03 16.22
C HIS A 106 -0.34 28.71 17.01
N HIS A 107 0.78 28.89 16.35
CA HIS A 107 1.73 29.89 16.80
C HIS A 107 1.08 31.26 16.57
N ALA A 108 0.37 31.73 17.59
CA ALA A 108 0.11 33.14 17.73
C ALA A 108 1.45 33.77 18.15
N ASP A 109 2.27 34.09 17.18
CA ASP A 109 3.51 34.83 17.40
C ASP A 109 3.19 36.32 17.32
N ASP A 110 2.82 36.88 18.49
CA ASP A 110 3.12 38.27 18.82
C ASP A 110 4.50 38.29 19.49
N HIS A 111 5.56 38.40 18.72
CA HIS A 111 6.87 38.86 19.19
C HIS A 111 7.60 39.60 18.08
N ASP A 112 7.54 40.96 18.15
CA ASP A 112 8.52 41.87 17.58
C ASP A 112 9.90 41.58 18.18
N HIS A 113 10.81 40.95 17.41
CA HIS A 113 12.24 41.02 17.63
C HIS A 113 12.96 41.01 16.27
N ASP A 114 13.46 42.21 15.90
CA ASP A 114 14.50 42.42 14.89
C ASP A 114 15.77 41.63 15.27
N HIS A 115 16.04 40.53 14.57
CA HIS A 115 17.38 39.98 14.46
C HIS A 115 17.59 39.40 13.06
N ASP A 116 18.39 40.11 12.26
CA ASP A 116 19.01 39.65 11.02
C ASP A 116 19.87 38.43 11.32
N HIS A 117 19.38 37.24 10.99
CA HIS A 117 20.19 36.04 10.79
C HIS A 117 19.69 35.32 9.54
N ASP A 118 20.47 35.47 8.45
CA ASP A 118 20.40 34.64 7.27
C ASP A 118 20.66 33.18 7.66
N HIS A 119 19.62 32.43 7.91
CA HIS A 119 19.61 30.97 7.93
C HIS A 119 18.75 30.50 6.79
N ASP A 120 19.40 30.09 5.70
CA ASP A 120 18.80 29.28 4.66
C ASP A 120 18.34 27.97 5.31
N HIS A 121 17.13 27.97 5.88
CA HIS A 121 16.41 26.75 6.19
C HIS A 121 15.75 26.30 4.89
N ASP A 122 16.42 25.42 4.18
CA ASP A 122 15.79 24.55 3.21
C ASP A 122 14.72 23.73 3.98
N ASP A 123 13.55 24.29 4.13
CA ASP A 123 12.34 23.56 4.52
C ASP A 123 12.06 22.54 3.43
N HIS A 124 12.73 21.39 3.52
CA HIS A 124 12.34 20.18 2.81
C HIS A 124 10.97 19.78 3.36
N HIS A 125 9.90 20.41 2.86
CA HIS A 125 8.57 19.81 2.92
C HIS A 125 8.67 18.49 2.16
N HIS A 126 9.05 17.43 2.87
CA HIS A 126 8.81 16.08 2.39
C HIS A 126 7.31 15.96 2.21
N ALA A 127 6.85 16.10 0.98
CA ALA A 127 5.51 15.68 0.61
C ALA A 127 5.42 14.22 1.03
N HIS A 128 4.75 13.97 2.14
CA HIS A 128 4.46 12.61 2.59
C HIS A 128 3.46 12.05 1.59
N HIS A 129 3.97 11.33 0.59
CA HIS A 129 3.11 10.54 -0.28
C HIS A 129 2.33 9.58 0.60
N GLN A 130 1.03 9.64 0.51
CA GLN A 130 0.13 8.80 1.25
C GLN A 130 -0.47 7.73 0.33
N ASP A 131 -0.61 6.52 0.87
CA ASP A 131 -1.26 5.43 0.17
C ASP A 131 -2.58 5.09 0.86
N LEU A 132 -3.55 4.72 0.04
CA LEU A 132 -4.67 3.94 0.50
C LEU A 132 -4.19 2.49 0.69
N GLU A 133 -4.45 1.92 1.84
CA GLU A 133 -4.20 0.51 2.15
C GLU A 133 -5.52 -0.19 2.50
N ALA A 134 -5.69 -1.39 1.96
CA ALA A 134 -6.83 -2.22 2.28
C ALA A 134 -6.40 -3.69 2.46
N THR A 135 -7.06 -4.39 3.38
CA THR A 135 -6.85 -5.82 3.63
C THR A 135 -8.18 -6.49 3.92
N TRP A 136 -8.40 -7.64 3.29
CA TRP A 136 -9.57 -8.48 3.47
C TRP A 136 -9.14 -9.91 3.78
N THR A 137 -9.74 -10.50 4.81
CA THR A 137 -9.49 -11.87 5.21
C THR A 137 -10.76 -12.69 5.06
N TYR A 138 -10.65 -13.81 4.33
CA TYR A 138 -11.74 -14.73 4.07
C TYR A 138 -11.44 -16.10 4.68
N GLN A 139 -12.49 -16.80 5.12
CA GLN A 139 -12.48 -18.23 5.40
C GLN A 139 -13.19 -18.93 4.26
N CYS A 140 -12.54 -19.92 3.64
CA CYS A 140 -13.05 -20.63 2.48
C CYS A 140 -13.30 -22.11 2.81
N ASP A 141 -14.47 -22.64 2.45
CA ASP A 141 -14.83 -24.04 2.68
C ASP A 141 -14.15 -24.98 1.68
N HIS A 142 -13.87 -24.48 0.46
CA HIS A 142 -13.32 -25.25 -0.66
C HIS A 142 -12.15 -24.49 -1.31
N ILE A 143 -11.12 -24.18 -0.53
CA ILE A 143 -9.98 -23.34 -1.00
C ILE A 143 -9.30 -23.91 -2.27
N ALA A 144 -9.34 -25.22 -2.48
CA ALA A 144 -8.80 -25.87 -3.68
C ALA A 144 -9.55 -25.47 -4.97
N GLU A 145 -10.78 -24.97 -4.87
CA GLU A 145 -11.58 -24.46 -5.99
C GLU A 145 -11.38 -22.97 -6.25
N LEU A 146 -10.47 -22.32 -5.51
CA LEU A 146 -10.12 -20.93 -5.70
C LEU A 146 -9.23 -20.76 -6.94
N ASN A 147 -9.85 -20.47 -8.07
CA ASN A 147 -9.16 -20.33 -9.37
C ASN A 147 -9.08 -18.88 -9.86
N ALA A 148 -9.77 -17.94 -9.20
CA ALA A 148 -9.72 -16.53 -9.54
C ALA A 148 -10.17 -15.65 -8.37
N VAL A 149 -9.75 -14.39 -8.40
CA VAL A 149 -10.27 -13.29 -7.58
C VAL A 149 -10.71 -12.15 -8.50
N THR A 150 -11.88 -11.56 -8.25
CA THR A 150 -12.34 -10.37 -8.96
C THR A 150 -12.23 -9.16 -8.04
N TRP A 151 -11.66 -8.09 -8.55
CA TRP A 151 -11.45 -6.80 -7.87
C TRP A 151 -12.39 -5.76 -8.50
N PRO A 152 -13.68 -5.68 -8.10
CA PRO A 152 -14.70 -4.90 -8.81
C PRO A 152 -14.33 -3.42 -8.91
N PHE A 153 -13.79 -2.86 -7.84
CA PHE A 153 -13.45 -1.45 -7.74
C PHE A 153 -12.37 -0.98 -8.72
N LEU A 154 -11.55 -1.89 -9.29
CA LEU A 154 -10.57 -1.49 -10.30
C LEU A 154 -11.23 -0.95 -11.59
N ALA A 155 -12.52 -1.22 -11.80
CA ALA A 155 -13.29 -0.60 -12.88
C ALA A 155 -13.52 0.90 -12.67
N ASP A 156 -13.56 1.34 -11.41
CA ASP A 156 -13.78 2.74 -11.04
C ASP A 156 -12.49 3.57 -11.12
N PHE A 157 -11.32 2.89 -11.12
CA PHE A 157 -9.99 3.50 -11.21
C PHE A 157 -9.25 3.07 -12.48
N PRO A 158 -9.74 3.44 -13.69
CA PRO A 158 -9.23 2.92 -14.96
C PRO A 158 -7.81 3.40 -15.32
N SER A 159 -7.23 4.32 -14.56
CA SER A 159 -5.83 4.75 -14.70
C SER A 159 -4.84 3.80 -14.04
N LEU A 160 -5.31 2.93 -13.12
CA LEU A 160 -4.45 2.04 -12.36
C LEU A 160 -4.03 0.80 -13.15
N THR A 161 -2.74 0.50 -13.09
CA THR A 161 -2.19 -0.83 -13.38
C THR A 161 -1.79 -1.46 -12.06
N THR A 162 -2.32 -2.65 -11.74
CA THR A 162 -2.10 -3.30 -10.46
C THR A 162 -1.14 -4.48 -10.59
N GLU A 163 -0.01 -4.41 -9.89
CA GLU A 163 0.92 -5.54 -9.77
C GLU A 163 0.48 -6.43 -8.61
N VAL A 164 0.22 -7.70 -8.86
CA VAL A 164 -0.31 -8.64 -7.88
C VAL A 164 0.72 -9.72 -7.56
N ILE A 165 1.11 -9.83 -6.30
CA ILE A 165 1.93 -10.92 -5.77
C ILE A 165 1.02 -12.09 -5.40
N LEU A 166 1.36 -13.28 -5.84
CA LEU A 166 0.65 -14.52 -5.53
C LEU A 166 1.49 -15.35 -4.55
N LEU A 167 0.93 -15.69 -3.41
CA LEU A 167 1.49 -16.57 -2.39
C LEU A 167 0.51 -17.73 -2.20
N LEU A 168 0.59 -18.71 -3.08
CA LEU A 168 -0.34 -19.85 -3.14
C LEU A 168 0.34 -21.12 -2.65
N PRO A 169 -0.41 -22.13 -2.19
CA PRO A 169 0.14 -23.45 -1.84
C PRO A 169 0.90 -24.11 -2.99
N SER A 170 0.54 -23.80 -4.25
CA SER A 170 1.22 -24.28 -5.45
C SER A 170 2.55 -23.56 -5.73
N GLY A 171 2.83 -22.43 -5.06
CA GLY A 171 4.06 -21.64 -5.22
C GLY A 171 3.81 -20.14 -5.22
N GLN A 172 4.87 -19.41 -5.51
CA GLN A 172 4.84 -17.95 -5.60
C GLN A 172 4.83 -17.50 -7.06
N GLY A 173 4.18 -16.39 -7.31
CA GLY A 173 4.11 -15.80 -8.63
C GLY A 173 3.80 -14.32 -8.59
N ALA A 174 3.79 -13.70 -9.75
CA ALA A 174 3.33 -12.33 -9.94
C ALA A 174 2.47 -12.24 -11.20
N ARG A 175 1.51 -11.35 -11.20
CA ARG A 175 0.63 -11.03 -12.32
C ARG A 175 0.43 -9.53 -12.38
N THR A 176 -0.02 -9.06 -13.52
CA THR A 176 -0.41 -7.66 -13.71
C THR A 176 -1.85 -7.61 -14.19
N LEU A 177 -2.68 -6.85 -13.49
CA LEU A 177 -3.97 -6.41 -13.98
C LEU A 177 -3.77 -5.05 -14.65
N ASN A 178 -3.97 -5.01 -15.97
CA ASN A 178 -3.88 -3.75 -16.69
C ASN A 178 -5.12 -2.90 -16.41
N SER A 179 -5.04 -1.64 -16.77
CA SER A 179 -6.16 -0.70 -16.67
C SER A 179 -7.48 -1.30 -17.19
N GLY A 180 -8.49 -1.33 -16.34
CA GLY A 180 -9.81 -1.88 -16.63
C GLY A 180 -9.97 -3.40 -16.44
N ASP A 181 -8.88 -4.15 -16.23
CA ASP A 181 -8.98 -5.57 -15.86
C ASP A 181 -9.40 -5.69 -14.39
N THR A 182 -10.45 -6.44 -14.13
CA THR A 182 -10.94 -6.67 -12.77
C THR A 182 -10.74 -8.11 -12.28
N ARG A 183 -10.55 -9.07 -13.20
CA ARG A 183 -10.47 -10.48 -12.86
C ARG A 183 -9.04 -11.01 -12.96
N LEU A 184 -8.57 -11.56 -11.86
CA LEU A 184 -7.26 -12.20 -11.72
C LEU A 184 -7.42 -13.72 -11.71
N PRO A 185 -6.98 -14.46 -12.75
CA PRO A 185 -6.84 -15.91 -12.66
C PRO A 185 -5.65 -16.29 -11.79
N LEU A 186 -5.79 -17.36 -10.99
CA LEU A 186 -4.78 -17.84 -10.03
C LEU A 186 -4.03 -19.11 -10.51
N GLU A 187 -4.37 -19.59 -11.71
CA GLU A 187 -3.73 -20.75 -12.34
C GLU A 187 -2.57 -20.33 -13.27
#